data_664d291ea0d0b6ae817bcde2a6f42623
#
_entry.id   664d291ea0d0b6ae817bcde2a6f42623
#
_cell.length_a   1.000
_cell.length_b   1.000
_cell.length_c   1.000
_cell.angle_alpha   90.00
_cell.angle_beta   90.00
_cell.angle_gamma   90.00
#
_symmetry.space_group_name_H-M   'P 1'
#
loop_
_entity.id
_entity.type
_entity.pdbx_description
1 polymer ?
#
loop_
_entity_poly.entity_id
_entity_poly.type
_entity_poly.pdbx_seq_one_letter_code
_entity_poly.pdbx_strand_id
1 'polypeptide(L)'
;LPISILELGRQYNILLPAQSLETLIPHVQVIANEPDLVSFLTKLDWGVKVLASLDACRRVAFENIEDAARNGLHYVELRFSPGYMAMAHQLPVAGVVEAVIDGVREGCRTFGVQAKLIGIMSRTFGEAACQQELEAFLAHRDQITALDLAGDKLGFPGSLFLSHFNRARDAGWHITVHAG
;
A
#
# COMPACT_ATOMS: atom_id res chain seq x y z
N LEU A 1 -1.28 0.82 -13.62
CA LEU A 1 -0.33 0.13 -12.73
C LEU A 1 0.68 -0.79 -13.47
N PRO A 2 0.33 -1.68 -14.45
CA PRO A 2 1.33 -2.51 -15.14
C PRO A 2 2.40 -1.70 -15.88
N ILE A 3 2.04 -0.54 -16.43
CA ILE A 3 3.00 0.39 -17.06
C ILE A 3 4.00 0.90 -16.04
N SER A 4 3.53 1.33 -14.86
CA SER A 4 4.37 1.83 -13.77
C SER A 4 5.35 0.75 -13.30
N ILE A 5 4.90 -0.51 -13.17
CA ILE A 5 5.77 -1.65 -12.82
C ILE A 5 6.88 -1.82 -13.86
N LEU A 6 6.53 -1.79 -15.15
CA LEU A 6 7.50 -1.94 -16.22
C LEU A 6 8.54 -0.81 -16.23
N GLU A 7 8.09 0.43 -16.09
CA GLU A 7 8.95 1.62 -16.08
C GLU A 7 9.86 1.67 -14.87
N LEU A 8 9.31 1.45 -13.66
CA LEU A 8 10.10 1.41 -12.42
C LEU A 8 11.08 0.23 -12.44
N GLY A 9 10.67 -0.94 -12.93
CA GLY A 9 11.56 -2.08 -13.09
C GLY A 9 12.78 -1.75 -13.96
N ARG A 10 12.57 -1.05 -15.08
CA ARG A 10 13.65 -0.58 -15.96
C ARG A 10 14.50 0.50 -15.30
N GLN A 11 13.86 1.47 -14.65
CA GLN A 11 14.55 2.59 -13.99
C GLN A 11 15.50 2.10 -12.90
N TYR A 12 15.11 1.09 -12.13
CA TYR A 12 15.88 0.57 -11.00
C TYR A 12 16.61 -0.75 -11.31
N ASN A 13 16.66 -1.17 -12.59
CA ASN A 13 17.30 -2.42 -13.04
C ASN A 13 16.79 -3.66 -12.29
N ILE A 14 15.48 -3.71 -12.00
CA ILE A 14 14.84 -4.85 -11.34
C ILE A 14 14.43 -5.85 -12.42
N LEU A 15 14.87 -7.11 -12.25
CA LEU A 15 14.51 -8.19 -13.16
C LEU A 15 13.02 -8.51 -13.03
N LEU A 16 12.24 -8.16 -14.05
CA LEU A 16 10.82 -8.46 -14.14
C LEU A 16 10.59 -9.79 -14.87
N PRO A 17 9.42 -10.44 -14.68
CA PRO A 17 9.08 -11.70 -15.34
C PRO A 17 8.89 -11.52 -16.87
N ALA A 18 8.71 -10.29 -17.34
CA ALA A 18 8.57 -9.95 -18.74
C ALA A 18 9.08 -8.54 -19.03
N GLN A 19 9.46 -8.29 -20.30
CA GLN A 19 10.11 -7.05 -20.72
C GLN A 19 9.22 -6.13 -21.58
N SER A 20 8.02 -6.57 -21.93
CA SER A 20 7.00 -5.78 -22.61
C SER A 20 5.72 -5.69 -21.78
N LEU A 21 4.91 -4.65 -22.03
CA LEU A 21 3.66 -4.47 -21.29
C LEU A 21 2.70 -5.65 -21.54
N GLU A 22 2.57 -6.08 -22.78
CA GLU A 22 1.68 -7.18 -23.15
C GLU A 22 2.02 -8.48 -22.42
N THR A 23 3.30 -8.85 -22.37
CA THR A 23 3.76 -10.06 -21.69
C THR A 23 3.85 -9.92 -20.18
N LEU A 24 3.91 -8.69 -19.63
CA LEU A 24 3.95 -8.43 -18.19
C LEU A 24 2.56 -8.50 -17.56
N ILE A 25 1.51 -8.05 -18.26
CA ILE A 25 0.14 -7.98 -17.71
C ILE A 25 -0.30 -9.27 -17.00
N PRO A 26 -0.15 -10.47 -17.58
CA PRO A 26 -0.59 -11.71 -16.90
C PRO A 26 0.11 -12.00 -15.57
N HIS A 27 1.29 -11.44 -15.37
CA HIS A 27 2.08 -11.63 -14.15
C HIS A 27 1.75 -10.64 -13.03
N VAL A 28 1.15 -9.50 -13.36
CA VAL A 28 0.94 -8.38 -12.42
C VAL A 28 -0.52 -7.94 -12.30
N GLN A 29 -1.41 -8.57 -13.08
CA GLN A 29 -2.84 -8.27 -13.09
C GLN A 29 -3.65 -9.57 -13.11
N VAL A 30 -4.77 -9.58 -12.40
CA VAL A 30 -5.75 -10.67 -12.48
C VAL A 30 -6.56 -10.50 -13.77
N ILE A 31 -6.36 -11.40 -14.72
CA ILE A 31 -7.05 -11.41 -16.02
C ILE A 31 -8.02 -12.59 -16.17
N ALA A 32 -7.97 -13.55 -15.25
CA ALA A 32 -8.83 -14.72 -15.17
C ALA A 32 -8.89 -15.17 -13.70
N ASN A 33 -9.72 -16.19 -13.40
CA ASN A 33 -9.76 -16.76 -12.06
C ASN A 33 -8.39 -17.31 -11.65
N GLU A 34 -7.89 -16.85 -10.50
CA GLU A 34 -6.68 -17.39 -9.91
C GLU A 34 -6.97 -18.72 -9.20
N PRO A 35 -6.06 -19.71 -9.26
CA PRO A 35 -6.29 -21.01 -8.67
C PRO A 35 -6.36 -20.96 -7.12
N ASP A 36 -5.64 -20.02 -6.51
CA ASP A 36 -5.55 -19.85 -5.07
C ASP A 36 -5.08 -18.44 -4.67
N LEU A 37 -5.12 -18.18 -3.37
CA LEU A 37 -4.68 -16.91 -2.79
C LEU A 37 -3.19 -16.64 -3.02
N VAL A 38 -2.34 -17.67 -3.02
CA VAL A 38 -0.89 -17.51 -3.18
C VAL A 38 -0.58 -16.99 -4.58
N SER A 39 -1.22 -17.55 -5.59
CA SER A 39 -1.10 -17.09 -6.99
C SER A 39 -1.51 -15.62 -7.15
N PHE A 40 -2.61 -15.22 -6.49
CA PHE A 40 -3.05 -13.83 -6.44
C PHE A 40 -2.01 -12.92 -5.77
N LEU A 41 -1.52 -13.30 -4.59
CA LEU A 41 -0.54 -12.50 -3.83
C LEU A 41 0.79 -12.33 -4.58
N THR A 42 1.24 -13.37 -5.30
CA THR A 42 2.46 -13.31 -6.13
C THR A 42 2.38 -12.19 -7.18
N LYS A 43 1.18 -11.91 -7.71
CA LYS A 43 0.99 -10.78 -8.65
C LYS A 43 1.14 -9.43 -7.96
N LEU A 44 0.68 -9.30 -6.73
CA LEU A 44 0.86 -8.07 -5.92
C LEU A 44 2.33 -7.83 -5.56
N ASP A 45 3.09 -8.89 -5.29
CA ASP A 45 4.50 -8.80 -4.93
C ASP A 45 5.34 -8.09 -5.99
N TRP A 46 5.01 -8.22 -7.27
CA TRP A 46 5.70 -7.47 -8.33
C TRP A 46 5.50 -5.97 -8.21
N GLY A 47 4.30 -5.53 -7.77
CA GLY A 47 4.03 -4.13 -7.48
C GLY A 47 4.91 -3.57 -6.36
N VAL A 48 5.19 -4.38 -5.33
CA VAL A 48 6.04 -3.99 -4.21
C VAL A 48 7.53 -4.03 -4.56
N LYS A 49 7.96 -5.04 -5.31
CA LYS A 49 9.37 -5.21 -5.72
C LYS A 49 9.94 -4.02 -6.49
N VAL A 50 9.12 -3.27 -7.20
CA VAL A 50 9.58 -2.10 -7.97
C VAL A 50 9.62 -0.80 -7.17
N LEU A 51 9.18 -0.81 -5.91
CA LEU A 51 9.22 0.34 -5.01
C LEU A 51 10.63 0.52 -4.42
N ALA A 52 11.62 0.79 -5.27
CA ALA A 52 13.03 0.84 -4.87
C ALA A 52 13.45 2.18 -4.23
N SER A 53 12.56 3.15 -4.17
CA SER A 53 12.82 4.45 -3.55
C SER A 53 11.53 5.09 -3.02
N LEU A 54 11.67 6.12 -2.19
CA LEU A 54 10.54 6.92 -1.72
C LEU A 54 9.85 7.64 -2.89
N ASP A 55 10.60 8.06 -3.91
CA ASP A 55 10.04 8.66 -5.13
C ASP A 55 9.16 7.66 -5.91
N ALA A 56 9.56 6.38 -5.96
CA ALA A 56 8.73 5.33 -6.55
C ALA A 56 7.41 5.14 -5.77
N CYS A 57 7.47 5.15 -4.42
CA CYS A 57 6.28 5.09 -3.58
C CYS A 57 5.34 6.29 -3.81
N ARG A 58 5.90 7.51 -3.86
CA ARG A 58 5.18 8.74 -4.14
C ARG A 58 4.53 8.71 -5.53
N ARG A 59 5.28 8.29 -6.54
CA ARG A 59 4.80 8.15 -7.93
C ARG A 59 3.60 7.21 -8.01
N VAL A 60 3.70 6.01 -7.45
CA VAL A 60 2.61 5.02 -7.49
C VAL A 60 1.37 5.54 -6.75
N ALA A 61 1.55 6.24 -5.63
CA ALA A 61 0.45 6.85 -4.90
C ALA A 61 -0.27 7.94 -5.73
N PHE A 62 0.47 8.78 -6.44
CA PHE A 62 -0.06 9.77 -7.37
C PHE A 62 -0.83 9.11 -8.52
N GLU A 63 -0.25 8.08 -9.15
CA GLU A 63 -0.85 7.35 -10.28
C GLU A 63 -2.13 6.59 -9.86
N ASN A 64 -2.27 6.16 -8.60
CA ASN A 64 -3.52 5.59 -8.11
C ASN A 64 -4.67 6.60 -8.15
N ILE A 65 -4.41 7.88 -7.86
CA ILE A 65 -5.42 8.93 -7.97
C ILE A 65 -5.71 9.26 -9.44
N GLU A 66 -4.68 9.25 -10.30
CA GLU A 66 -4.87 9.40 -11.75
C GLU A 66 -5.77 8.28 -12.30
N ASP A 67 -5.51 7.03 -11.92
CA ASP A 67 -6.32 5.88 -12.32
C ASP A 67 -7.77 6.00 -11.81
N ALA A 68 -7.97 6.49 -10.58
CA ALA A 68 -9.31 6.77 -10.05
C ALA A 68 -10.04 7.82 -10.91
N ALA A 69 -9.38 8.92 -11.26
CA ALA A 69 -9.95 9.96 -12.11
C ALA A 69 -10.31 9.43 -13.50
N ARG A 70 -9.40 8.65 -14.12
CA ARG A 70 -9.65 8.02 -15.44
C ARG A 70 -10.82 7.05 -15.43
N ASN A 71 -11.12 6.43 -14.29
CA ASN A 71 -12.27 5.55 -14.09
C ASN A 71 -13.54 6.31 -13.64
N GLY A 72 -13.54 7.64 -13.66
CA GLY A 72 -14.71 8.47 -13.31
C GLY A 72 -15.02 8.49 -11.81
N LEU A 73 -14.07 8.11 -10.95
CA LEU A 73 -14.26 8.18 -9.50
C LEU A 73 -13.98 9.58 -8.99
N HIS A 74 -14.89 10.11 -8.18
CA HIS A 74 -14.73 11.43 -7.54
C HIS A 74 -14.25 11.32 -6.09
N TYR A 75 -14.35 10.12 -5.48
CA TYR A 75 -13.93 9.83 -4.12
C TYR A 75 -13.39 8.41 -4.03
N VAL A 76 -12.28 8.25 -3.31
CA VAL A 76 -11.66 6.93 -3.06
C VAL A 76 -11.11 6.84 -1.63
N GLU A 77 -11.08 5.63 -1.08
CA GLU A 77 -10.36 5.30 0.15
C GLU A 77 -9.22 4.35 -0.18
N LEU A 78 -8.01 4.85 -0.12
CA LEU A 78 -6.81 4.09 -0.45
C LEU A 78 -6.20 3.47 0.80
N ARG A 79 -5.90 2.18 0.72
CA ARG A 79 -5.22 1.41 1.77
C ARG A 79 -3.77 1.18 1.39
N PHE A 80 -2.86 1.32 2.33
CA PHE A 80 -1.44 1.01 2.11
C PHE A 80 -0.77 0.50 3.37
N SER A 81 0.19 -0.41 3.19
CA SER A 81 1.02 -0.99 4.24
C SER A 81 2.45 -0.52 4.04
N PRO A 82 2.94 0.44 4.82
CA PRO A 82 4.27 1.01 4.62
C PRO A 82 5.38 0.01 4.92
N GLY A 83 5.18 -0.91 5.89
CA GLY A 83 6.13 -1.97 6.19
C GLY A 83 6.27 -2.96 5.02
N TYR A 84 5.15 -3.38 4.41
CA TYR A 84 5.17 -4.24 3.23
C TYR A 84 5.79 -3.54 2.02
N MET A 85 5.47 -2.28 1.79
CA MET A 85 6.05 -1.47 0.71
C MET A 85 7.56 -1.27 0.89
N ALA A 86 8.02 -1.14 2.12
CA ALA A 86 9.43 -0.87 2.45
C ALA A 86 10.33 -2.11 2.37
N MET A 87 9.78 -3.31 2.56
CA MET A 87 10.54 -4.52 2.88
C MET A 87 11.56 -4.93 1.81
N ALA A 88 11.18 -4.84 0.53
CA ALA A 88 12.02 -5.32 -0.57
C ALA A 88 13.34 -4.53 -0.71
N HIS A 89 13.34 -3.26 -0.34
CA HIS A 89 14.48 -2.35 -0.47
C HIS A 89 14.88 -1.68 0.85
N GLN A 90 14.35 -2.17 1.98
CA GLN A 90 14.65 -1.66 3.32
C GLN A 90 14.45 -0.13 3.45
N LEU A 91 13.39 0.39 2.84
CA LEU A 91 13.07 1.80 2.93
C LEU A 91 12.66 2.19 4.36
N PRO A 92 12.87 3.44 4.79
CA PRO A 92 12.37 3.91 6.07
C PRO A 92 10.83 3.95 6.05
N VAL A 93 10.18 3.24 6.97
CA VAL A 93 8.71 3.12 7.06
C VAL A 93 8.03 4.50 7.15
N ALA A 94 8.58 5.40 7.97
CA ALA A 94 8.07 6.77 8.08
C ALA A 94 8.17 7.53 6.74
N GLY A 95 9.28 7.37 6.02
CA GLY A 95 9.46 7.97 4.70
C GLY A 95 8.46 7.45 3.67
N VAL A 96 8.11 6.16 3.72
CA VAL A 96 7.07 5.58 2.85
C VAL A 96 5.71 6.22 3.14
N VAL A 97 5.35 6.41 4.43
CA VAL A 97 4.10 7.10 4.81
C VAL A 97 4.06 8.52 4.24
N GLU A 98 5.13 9.29 4.41
CA GLU A 98 5.25 10.65 3.87
C GLU A 98 5.12 10.67 2.34
N ALA A 99 5.83 9.78 1.65
CA ALA A 99 5.81 9.68 0.20
C ALA A 99 4.40 9.37 -0.34
N VAL A 100 3.69 8.46 0.30
CA VAL A 100 2.30 8.11 -0.07
C VAL A 100 1.37 9.30 0.14
N ILE A 101 1.43 9.96 1.31
CA ILE A 101 0.62 11.14 1.61
C ILE A 101 0.87 12.25 0.57
N ASP A 102 2.13 12.52 0.25
CA ASP A 102 2.49 13.55 -0.73
C ASP A 102 1.99 13.22 -2.14
N GLY A 103 2.15 11.96 -2.58
CA GLY A 103 1.68 11.51 -3.89
C GLY A 103 0.16 11.61 -4.02
N VAL A 104 -0.58 11.15 -3.00
CA VAL A 104 -2.05 11.23 -2.97
C VAL A 104 -2.51 12.70 -2.96
N ARG A 105 -1.91 13.53 -2.12
CA ARG A 105 -2.26 14.97 -2.04
C ARG A 105 -2.06 15.68 -3.37
N GLU A 106 -0.94 15.42 -4.04
CA GLU A 106 -0.67 15.99 -5.36
C GLU A 106 -1.64 15.48 -6.41
N GLY A 107 -1.93 14.18 -6.44
CA GLY A 107 -2.90 13.57 -7.34
C GLY A 107 -4.29 14.16 -7.15
N CYS A 108 -4.76 14.28 -5.90
CA CYS A 108 -6.05 14.89 -5.58
C CYS A 108 -6.16 16.34 -6.12
N ARG A 109 -5.10 17.12 -5.93
CA ARG A 109 -5.05 18.50 -6.43
C ARG A 109 -5.04 18.57 -7.97
N THR A 110 -4.35 17.62 -8.62
CA THR A 110 -4.19 17.59 -10.08
C THR A 110 -5.45 17.13 -10.79
N PHE A 111 -6.11 16.10 -10.25
CA PHE A 111 -7.21 15.42 -10.93
C PHE A 111 -8.60 15.71 -10.34
N GLY A 112 -8.67 16.46 -9.25
CA GLY A 112 -9.96 16.81 -8.61
C GLY A 112 -10.63 15.65 -7.89
N VAL A 113 -9.94 14.55 -7.63
CA VAL A 113 -10.44 13.40 -6.86
C VAL A 113 -10.25 13.67 -5.37
N GLN A 114 -11.25 13.35 -4.56
CA GLN A 114 -11.10 13.32 -3.11
C GLN A 114 -10.60 11.95 -2.67
N ALA A 115 -9.61 11.91 -1.79
CA ALA A 115 -9.09 10.66 -1.24
C ALA A 115 -8.99 10.71 0.27
N LYS A 116 -9.21 9.54 0.90
CA LYS A 116 -8.88 9.26 2.29
C LYS A 116 -7.86 8.14 2.35
N LEU A 117 -7.02 8.17 3.37
CA LEU A 117 -5.97 7.17 3.58
C LEU A 117 -6.30 6.27 4.76
N ILE A 118 -6.15 4.98 4.56
CA ILE A 118 -6.28 3.94 5.57
C ILE A 118 -4.91 3.28 5.73
N GLY A 119 -4.31 3.40 6.90
CA GLY A 119 -3.04 2.78 7.20
C GLY A 119 -3.22 1.31 7.56
N ILE A 120 -2.46 0.41 6.94
CA ILE A 120 -2.48 -1.03 7.24
C ILE A 120 -1.28 -1.38 8.12
N MET A 121 -1.54 -1.99 9.26
CA MET A 121 -0.53 -2.72 10.03
C MET A 121 -0.41 -4.15 9.51
N SER A 122 0.80 -4.58 9.20
CA SER A 122 1.10 -5.91 8.64
C SER A 122 1.37 -6.91 9.76
N ARG A 123 0.31 -7.55 10.30
CA ARG A 123 0.41 -8.47 11.46
C ARG A 123 1.41 -9.59 11.27
N THR A 124 1.62 -10.06 10.06
CA THR A 124 2.59 -11.13 9.74
C THR A 124 4.02 -10.78 10.14
N PHE A 125 4.36 -9.50 10.22
CA PHE A 125 5.68 -9.03 10.65
C PHE A 125 5.80 -8.87 12.18
N GLY A 126 4.74 -9.16 12.92
CA GLY A 126 4.69 -9.13 14.38
C GLY A 126 4.36 -7.76 14.97
N GLU A 127 4.15 -7.76 16.29
CA GLU A 127 3.69 -6.58 17.04
C GLU A 127 4.65 -5.39 16.95
N ALA A 128 5.97 -5.65 17.00
CA ALA A 128 6.97 -4.58 16.95
C ALA A 128 6.98 -3.85 15.59
N ALA A 129 6.81 -4.58 14.49
CA ALA A 129 6.68 -3.99 13.16
C ALA A 129 5.37 -3.18 13.04
N CYS A 130 4.26 -3.73 13.53
CA CYS A 130 2.98 -3.01 13.59
C CYS A 130 3.05 -1.74 14.43
N GLN A 131 3.81 -1.77 15.54
CA GLN A 131 4.06 -0.58 16.34
C GLN A 131 4.82 0.49 15.56
N GLN A 132 5.82 0.09 14.77
CA GLN A 132 6.57 0.99 13.90
C GLN A 132 5.68 1.64 12.83
N GLU A 133 4.80 0.84 12.19
CA GLU A 133 3.82 1.34 11.21
C GLU A 133 2.84 2.32 11.87
N LEU A 134 2.31 1.98 13.06
CA LEU A 134 1.41 2.84 13.81
C LEU A 134 2.05 4.19 14.18
N GLU A 135 3.31 4.19 14.67
CA GLU A 135 4.02 5.43 15.00
C GLU A 135 4.20 6.33 13.76
N ALA A 136 4.54 5.72 12.62
CA ALA A 136 4.67 6.46 11.37
C ALA A 136 3.33 7.09 10.93
N PHE A 137 2.21 6.39 11.11
CA PHE A 137 0.89 6.95 10.86
C PHE A 137 0.50 8.05 11.85
N LEU A 138 0.79 7.87 13.15
CA LEU A 138 0.47 8.85 14.19
C LEU A 138 1.23 10.17 14.01
N ALA A 139 2.43 10.14 13.45
CA ALA A 139 3.18 11.34 13.08
C ALA A 139 2.43 12.20 12.04
N HIS A 140 1.51 11.59 11.27
CA HIS A 140 0.68 12.23 10.25
C HIS A 140 -0.82 12.04 10.50
N ARG A 141 -1.23 12.08 11.77
CA ARG A 141 -2.58 11.71 12.25
C ARG A 141 -3.72 12.38 11.50
N ASP A 142 -3.55 13.61 11.06
CA ASP A 142 -4.59 14.39 10.38
C ASP A 142 -4.76 13.98 8.89
N GLN A 143 -3.82 13.20 8.36
CA GLN A 143 -3.84 12.69 6.98
C GLN A 143 -4.37 11.25 6.90
N ILE A 144 -4.44 10.54 8.03
CA ILE A 144 -4.91 9.16 8.13
C ILE A 144 -6.32 9.17 8.72
N THR A 145 -7.24 8.45 8.09
CA THR A 145 -8.66 8.40 8.49
C THR A 145 -9.01 7.13 9.27
N ALA A 146 -8.33 6.04 8.99
CA ALA A 146 -8.58 4.75 9.63
C ALA A 146 -7.31 3.92 9.74
N LEU A 147 -7.31 2.99 10.69
CA LEU A 147 -6.31 1.95 10.85
C LEU A 147 -6.91 0.60 10.46
N ASP A 148 -6.13 -0.19 9.71
CA ASP A 148 -6.47 -1.56 9.32
C ASP A 148 -5.42 -2.55 9.84
N LEU A 149 -5.78 -3.81 9.93
CA LEU A 149 -4.90 -4.91 10.30
C LEU A 149 -5.03 -6.03 9.26
N ALA A 150 -3.95 -6.34 8.55
CA ALA A 150 -3.93 -7.34 7.50
C ALA A 150 -2.77 -8.33 7.66
N GLY A 151 -2.86 -9.48 6.98
CA GLY A 151 -1.87 -10.55 7.00
C GLY A 151 -2.36 -11.82 7.69
N ASP A 152 -1.43 -12.68 8.12
CA ASP A 152 -1.72 -13.98 8.74
C ASP A 152 -2.50 -13.85 10.06
N LYS A 153 -3.81 -14.06 9.97
CA LYS A 153 -4.70 -13.97 11.14
C LYS A 153 -4.63 -15.17 12.08
N LEU A 154 -4.13 -16.30 11.60
CA LEU A 154 -4.00 -17.52 12.42
C LEU A 154 -2.76 -17.45 13.29
N GLY A 155 -1.62 -17.06 12.72
CA GLY A 155 -0.36 -16.89 13.45
C GLY A 155 -0.35 -15.65 14.34
N PHE A 156 -1.07 -14.59 13.94
CA PHE A 156 -1.09 -13.29 14.63
C PHE A 156 -2.54 -12.81 14.85
N PRO A 157 -3.27 -13.35 15.84
CA PRO A 157 -4.66 -12.98 16.08
C PRO A 157 -4.80 -11.51 16.48
N GLY A 158 -5.96 -10.91 16.16
CA GLY A 158 -6.22 -9.49 16.42
C GLY A 158 -6.13 -9.07 17.90
N SER A 159 -6.26 -10.00 18.83
CA SER A 159 -6.11 -9.74 20.27
C SER A 159 -4.72 -9.23 20.66
N LEU A 160 -3.68 -9.55 19.89
CA LEU A 160 -2.33 -9.05 20.11
C LEU A 160 -2.20 -7.54 19.82
N PHE A 161 -3.15 -6.96 19.09
CA PHE A 161 -3.09 -5.59 18.58
C PHE A 161 -4.08 -4.63 19.25
N LEU A 162 -4.69 -5.02 20.38
CA LEU A 162 -5.69 -4.20 21.08
C LEU A 162 -5.15 -2.82 21.49
N SER A 163 -3.92 -2.77 21.98
CA SER A 163 -3.26 -1.50 22.33
C SER A 163 -3.08 -0.58 21.13
N HIS A 164 -2.74 -1.12 19.97
CA HIS A 164 -2.61 -0.39 18.70
C HIS A 164 -3.95 0.22 18.27
N PHE A 165 -5.03 -0.58 18.35
CA PHE A 165 -6.37 -0.09 18.04
C PHE A 165 -6.87 0.98 19.01
N ASN A 166 -6.55 0.88 20.30
CA ASN A 166 -6.91 1.90 21.28
C ASN A 166 -6.22 3.23 20.93
N ARG A 167 -4.93 3.20 20.62
CA ARG A 167 -4.20 4.41 20.18
C ARG A 167 -4.77 5.02 18.89
N ALA A 168 -5.22 4.21 17.96
CA ALA A 168 -5.90 4.69 16.75
C ALA A 168 -7.23 5.38 17.09
N ARG A 169 -8.03 4.81 18.01
CA ARG A 169 -9.26 5.45 18.49
C ARG A 169 -8.99 6.76 19.23
N ASP A 170 -7.94 6.82 20.04
CA ASP A 170 -7.52 8.05 20.74
C ASP A 170 -7.06 9.13 19.75
N ALA A 171 -6.55 8.74 18.59
CA ALA A 171 -6.26 9.64 17.47
C ALA A 171 -7.51 10.10 16.70
N GLY A 172 -8.69 9.54 17.00
CA GLY A 172 -9.94 9.85 16.33
C GLY A 172 -10.16 9.05 15.03
N TRP A 173 -9.41 7.97 14.81
CA TRP A 173 -9.49 7.16 13.60
C TRP A 173 -10.56 6.08 13.67
N HIS A 174 -11.09 5.72 12.52
CA HIS A 174 -11.90 4.52 12.35
C HIS A 174 -11.02 3.27 12.34
N ILE A 175 -11.64 2.13 12.63
CA ILE A 175 -10.97 0.82 12.62
C ILE A 175 -11.61 -0.07 11.55
N THR A 176 -10.77 -0.73 10.79
CA THR A 176 -11.16 -1.81 9.88
C THR A 176 -10.18 -2.98 10.06
N VAL A 177 -10.56 -4.18 9.67
CA VAL A 177 -9.72 -5.38 9.82
C VAL A 177 -9.97 -6.32 8.64
N HIS A 178 -8.90 -6.82 8.04
CA HIS A 178 -8.98 -7.93 7.11
C HIS A 178 -9.34 -9.21 7.89
N ALA A 179 -10.54 -9.74 7.69
CA ALA A 179 -11.11 -10.85 8.46
C ALA A 179 -11.66 -11.98 7.58
N GLY A 180 -11.48 -11.90 6.28
CA GLY A 180 -11.94 -12.90 5.31
C GLY A 180 -11.23 -14.26 5.39
#